data_959dcbe92788247cd54aca0ea1bdbee2
#
_entry.id   959dcbe92788247cd54aca0ea1bdbee2
#
_cell.length_a   1.000
_cell.length_b   1.000
_cell.length_c   1.000
_cell.angle_alpha   90.00
_cell.angle_beta   90.00
_cell.angle_gamma   90.00
#
_symmetry.space_group_name_H-M   'P 1'
#
loop_
_entity.id
_entity.type
_entity.pdbx_description
1 polymer ?
#
loop_
_entity_poly.entity_id
_entity_poly.type
_entity_poly.pdbx_seq_one_letter_code
_entity_poly.pdbx_strand_id
1 'polypeptide(L)'
;LNFADLLMQKNQYQDTPNVPFTMGLEVAGTITAVGPNTKSPKIGTRVTVFSGQGGLAEYGYFPSDRLIEIPDTMPSEVAAGFQVAYGTSHLALKHCAGLKKNNTLLVLGAAGGVGLTAVELGKYFGAQVLAAARGEEKLKIAQEFGADVLIDTNTDNLVEVVKSLGGADVVYDPIGGELFKEAMRACKPEAKILTIGFASGDIPSIAANHLLVKNLSVIGLNWGGYLKFNPT
;
A
#
# COMPACT_ATOMS: atom_id res chain seq x y z
N LEU A 1 -2.06 -11.80 4.80
CA LEU A 1 -2.13 -11.11 6.08
C LEU A 1 -1.60 -9.69 5.89
N ASN A 2 -2.41 -8.68 6.23
CA ASN A 2 -2.07 -7.27 6.14
C ASN A 2 -1.68 -6.71 7.52
N PHE A 3 -0.95 -5.58 7.55
CA PHE A 3 -0.63 -4.90 8.81
C PHE A 3 -1.90 -4.47 9.57
N ALA A 4 -2.96 -4.12 8.83
CA ALA A 4 -4.27 -3.79 9.40
C ALA A 4 -4.91 -4.96 10.16
N ASP A 5 -4.69 -6.22 9.75
CA ASP A 5 -5.17 -7.39 10.51
C ASP A 5 -4.56 -7.44 11.91
N LEU A 6 -3.27 -7.09 12.06
CA LEU A 6 -2.60 -7.01 13.35
C LEU A 6 -3.13 -5.86 14.22
N LEU A 7 -3.51 -4.75 13.60
CA LEU A 7 -4.14 -3.63 14.30
C LEU A 7 -5.56 -3.97 14.76
N MET A 8 -6.34 -4.71 13.95
CA MET A 8 -7.67 -5.21 14.32
C MET A 8 -7.61 -6.13 15.54
N GLN A 9 -6.63 -7.03 15.60
CA GLN A 9 -6.43 -7.90 16.76
C GLN A 9 -6.25 -7.12 18.07
N LYS A 10 -5.66 -5.91 17.97
CA LYS A 10 -5.42 -5.00 19.09
C LYS A 10 -6.53 -3.97 19.29
N ASN A 11 -7.60 -4.03 18.51
CA ASN A 11 -8.66 -3.00 18.45
C ASN A 11 -8.11 -1.58 18.20
N GLN A 12 -7.10 -1.49 17.32
CA GLN A 12 -6.41 -0.24 16.95
C GLN A 12 -6.65 0.18 15.50
N TYR A 13 -7.51 -0.54 14.80
CA TYR A 13 -7.87 -0.23 13.41
C TYR A 13 -9.27 0.42 13.37
N GLN A 14 -9.42 1.47 12.58
CA GLN A 14 -10.65 2.26 12.51
C GLN A 14 -11.88 1.46 12.05
N ASP A 15 -11.67 0.44 11.23
CA ASP A 15 -12.74 -0.45 10.71
C ASP A 15 -12.73 -1.83 11.41
N THR A 16 -12.32 -1.89 12.69
CA THR A 16 -12.33 -3.16 13.44
C THR A 16 -13.76 -3.67 13.61
N PRO A 17 -14.08 -4.90 13.17
CA PRO A 17 -15.41 -5.49 13.37
C PRO A 17 -15.71 -5.76 14.84
N ASN A 18 -17.01 -5.89 15.16
CA ASN A 18 -17.44 -6.34 16.48
C ASN A 18 -17.04 -7.80 16.72
N VAL A 19 -16.57 -8.11 17.93
CA VAL A 19 -16.25 -9.47 18.33
C VAL A 19 -17.53 -10.28 18.62
N PRO A 20 -17.58 -11.61 18.29
CA PRO A 20 -16.50 -12.37 17.64
C PRO A 20 -16.46 -12.17 16.12
N PHE A 21 -15.26 -12.14 15.53
CA PHE A 21 -15.08 -12.10 14.08
C PHE A 21 -13.87 -12.95 13.65
N THR A 22 -13.89 -13.41 12.40
CA THR A 22 -12.74 -14.09 11.78
C THR A 22 -11.86 -13.02 11.09
N MET A 23 -10.58 -13.04 11.38
CA MET A 23 -9.60 -12.12 10.77
C MET A 23 -9.42 -12.39 9.28
N GLY A 24 -8.67 -11.51 8.61
CA GLY A 24 -8.34 -11.58 7.20
C GLY A 24 -9.16 -10.61 6.36
N LEU A 25 -8.55 -9.48 6.02
CA LEU A 25 -9.17 -8.40 5.22
C LEU A 25 -9.54 -8.85 3.81
N GLU A 26 -8.72 -9.71 3.24
CA GLU A 26 -8.84 -10.21 1.87
C GLU A 26 -8.55 -11.70 1.80
N VAL A 27 -9.06 -12.33 0.76
CA VAL A 27 -8.88 -13.77 0.51
C VAL A 27 -9.05 -14.07 -0.97
N ALA A 28 -8.43 -15.15 -1.44
CA ALA A 28 -8.74 -15.78 -2.72
C ALA A 28 -9.19 -17.22 -2.51
N GLY A 29 -10.05 -17.70 -3.39
CA GLY A 29 -10.57 -19.04 -3.31
C GLY A 29 -11.40 -19.44 -4.52
N THR A 30 -12.05 -20.61 -4.43
CA THR A 30 -12.95 -21.11 -5.47
C THR A 30 -14.37 -21.16 -4.91
N ILE A 31 -15.34 -20.70 -5.69
CA ILE A 31 -16.74 -20.74 -5.30
C ILE A 31 -17.24 -22.17 -5.24
N THR A 32 -17.70 -22.61 -4.08
CA THR A 32 -18.23 -23.94 -3.85
C THR A 32 -19.76 -23.97 -3.75
N ALA A 33 -20.38 -22.85 -3.38
CA ALA A 33 -21.83 -22.71 -3.31
C ALA A 33 -22.24 -21.25 -3.59
N VAL A 34 -23.47 -21.06 -4.07
CA VAL A 34 -24.08 -19.76 -4.31
C VAL A 34 -25.46 -19.68 -3.69
N GLY A 35 -25.86 -18.51 -3.26
CA GLY A 35 -27.23 -18.29 -2.76
C GLY A 35 -28.28 -18.38 -3.87
N PRO A 36 -29.56 -18.57 -3.51
CA PRO A 36 -30.63 -18.90 -4.48
C PRO A 36 -30.86 -17.83 -5.55
N ASN A 37 -30.52 -16.58 -5.28
CA ASN A 37 -30.70 -15.45 -6.22
C ASN A 37 -29.39 -15.00 -6.87
N THR A 38 -28.28 -15.71 -6.67
CA THR A 38 -26.98 -15.34 -7.21
C THR A 38 -26.81 -15.89 -8.62
N LYS A 39 -26.62 -15.01 -9.60
CA LYS A 39 -26.45 -15.39 -11.01
C LYS A 39 -24.98 -15.46 -11.44
N SER A 40 -24.10 -14.73 -10.79
CA SER A 40 -22.67 -14.63 -11.09
C SER A 40 -21.92 -14.18 -9.83
N PRO A 41 -20.69 -14.64 -9.62
CA PRO A 41 -19.98 -15.68 -10.41
C PRO A 41 -20.51 -17.10 -10.15
N LYS A 42 -20.17 -18.06 -11.03
CA LYS A 42 -20.64 -19.45 -10.97
C LYS A 42 -19.81 -20.31 -9.99
N ILE A 43 -20.38 -21.43 -9.56
CA ILE A 43 -19.62 -22.47 -8.83
C ILE A 43 -18.43 -22.92 -9.68
N GLY A 44 -17.27 -23.09 -9.04
CA GLY A 44 -16.01 -23.41 -9.70
C GLY A 44 -15.19 -22.21 -10.15
N THR A 45 -15.75 -20.98 -10.16
CA THR A 45 -15.01 -19.77 -10.51
C THR A 45 -13.98 -19.44 -9.43
N ARG A 46 -12.76 -19.12 -9.85
CA ARG A 46 -11.69 -18.62 -8.97
C ARG A 46 -11.87 -17.11 -8.79
N VAL A 47 -11.85 -16.68 -7.53
CA VAL A 47 -12.15 -15.30 -7.16
C VAL A 47 -11.21 -14.78 -6.08
N THR A 48 -11.07 -13.46 -6.00
CA THR A 48 -10.53 -12.76 -4.84
C THR A 48 -11.57 -11.79 -4.30
N VAL A 49 -11.52 -11.51 -3.00
CA VAL A 49 -12.44 -10.58 -2.35
C VAL A 49 -11.74 -9.77 -1.26
N PHE A 50 -12.03 -8.48 -1.22
CA PHE A 50 -11.81 -7.63 -0.06
C PHE A 50 -13.11 -7.52 0.72
N SER A 51 -13.16 -8.17 1.87
CA SER A 51 -14.36 -8.23 2.72
C SER A 51 -14.24 -7.43 4.01
N GLY A 52 -13.02 -7.09 4.41
CA GLY A 52 -12.74 -6.43 5.68
C GLY A 52 -12.60 -7.41 6.86
N GLN A 53 -13.05 -8.66 6.71
CA GLN A 53 -12.93 -9.78 7.66
C GLN A 53 -13.23 -11.10 6.98
N GLY A 54 -12.96 -12.21 7.65
CA GLY A 54 -13.38 -13.56 7.21
C GLY A 54 -12.38 -14.28 6.32
N GLY A 55 -11.26 -13.64 5.93
CA GLY A 55 -10.30 -14.21 4.97
C GLY A 55 -9.42 -15.33 5.54
N LEU A 56 -9.16 -15.37 6.84
CA LEU A 56 -8.36 -16.41 7.48
C LEU A 56 -9.26 -17.60 7.89
N ALA A 57 -9.87 -18.23 6.91
CA ALA A 57 -10.77 -19.37 7.08
C ALA A 57 -10.70 -20.30 5.88
N GLU A 58 -11.00 -21.59 6.07
CA GLU A 58 -11.10 -22.58 4.99
C GLU A 58 -12.32 -22.33 4.09
N TYR A 59 -13.40 -21.80 4.67
CA TYR A 59 -14.63 -21.41 3.98
C TYR A 59 -15.15 -20.08 4.52
N GLY A 60 -15.78 -19.29 3.65
CA GLY A 60 -16.39 -18.01 4.02
C GLY A 60 -17.60 -17.67 3.15
N TYR A 61 -18.44 -16.78 3.66
CA TYR A 61 -19.58 -16.21 2.93
C TYR A 61 -19.28 -14.76 2.60
N PHE A 62 -19.36 -14.42 1.31
CA PHE A 62 -19.06 -13.08 0.83
C PHE A 62 -20.16 -12.58 -0.12
N PRO A 63 -20.48 -11.29 -0.12
CA PRO A 63 -21.40 -10.70 -1.10
C PRO A 63 -20.87 -10.91 -2.54
N SER A 64 -21.74 -11.39 -3.42
CA SER A 64 -21.36 -11.73 -4.80
C SER A 64 -20.87 -10.53 -5.63
N ASP A 65 -21.34 -9.34 -5.30
CA ASP A 65 -20.96 -8.07 -5.92
C ASP A 65 -19.57 -7.57 -5.52
N ARG A 66 -18.95 -8.18 -4.49
CA ARG A 66 -17.57 -7.88 -4.07
C ARG A 66 -16.53 -8.86 -4.63
N LEU A 67 -16.99 -9.93 -5.27
CA LEU A 67 -16.10 -10.96 -5.80
C LEU A 67 -15.52 -10.49 -7.14
N ILE A 68 -14.21 -10.62 -7.28
CA ILE A 68 -13.49 -10.34 -8.53
C ILE A 68 -12.94 -11.66 -9.06
N GLU A 69 -13.34 -12.02 -10.28
CA GLU A 69 -12.78 -13.20 -10.96
C GLU A 69 -11.30 -12.98 -11.24
N ILE A 70 -10.49 -13.99 -10.97
CA ILE A 70 -9.04 -13.93 -11.21
C ILE A 70 -8.65 -14.76 -12.42
N PRO A 71 -7.63 -14.34 -13.19
CA PRO A 71 -7.13 -15.14 -14.33
C PRO A 71 -6.67 -16.54 -13.89
N ASP A 72 -6.88 -17.54 -14.74
CA ASP A 72 -6.44 -18.91 -14.46
C ASP A 72 -4.92 -19.02 -14.24
N THR A 73 -4.17 -18.13 -14.85
CA THR A 73 -2.71 -18.04 -14.73
C THR A 73 -2.24 -17.41 -13.41
N MET A 74 -3.12 -16.73 -12.65
CA MET A 74 -2.75 -16.11 -11.37
C MET A 74 -2.74 -17.15 -10.25
N PRO A 75 -1.61 -17.37 -9.56
CA PRO A 75 -1.55 -18.24 -8.38
C PRO A 75 -2.50 -17.75 -7.27
N SER A 76 -3.09 -18.67 -6.51
CA SER A 76 -4.06 -18.31 -5.45
C SER A 76 -3.42 -17.51 -4.33
N GLU A 77 -2.18 -17.79 -3.97
CA GLU A 77 -1.40 -17.05 -2.98
C GLU A 77 -1.12 -15.59 -3.41
N VAL A 78 -0.91 -15.36 -4.70
CA VAL A 78 -0.77 -14.00 -5.26
C VAL A 78 -2.11 -13.28 -5.20
N ALA A 79 -3.19 -13.93 -5.64
CA ALA A 79 -4.53 -13.37 -5.63
C ALA A 79 -5.02 -13.02 -4.22
N ALA A 80 -4.64 -13.83 -3.21
CA ALA A 80 -5.02 -13.63 -1.81
C ALA A 80 -4.38 -12.40 -1.14
N GLY A 81 -3.28 -11.86 -1.71
CA GLY A 81 -2.61 -10.66 -1.20
C GLY A 81 -2.63 -9.47 -2.16
N PHE A 82 -3.40 -9.57 -3.24
CA PHE A 82 -3.35 -8.63 -4.35
C PHE A 82 -4.15 -7.35 -4.10
N GLN A 83 -5.40 -7.47 -3.64
CA GLN A 83 -6.33 -6.34 -3.66
C GLN A 83 -5.90 -5.19 -2.75
N VAL A 84 -5.55 -5.49 -1.49
CA VAL A 84 -5.19 -4.45 -0.52
C VAL A 84 -3.87 -3.80 -0.90
N ALA A 85 -2.83 -4.58 -1.18
CA ALA A 85 -1.51 -4.04 -1.42
C ALA A 85 -1.42 -3.29 -2.76
N TYR A 86 -1.79 -3.93 -3.86
CA TYR A 86 -1.76 -3.27 -5.18
C TYR A 86 -2.85 -2.21 -5.33
N GLY A 87 -4.06 -2.44 -4.80
CA GLY A 87 -5.13 -1.45 -4.83
C GLY A 87 -4.75 -0.16 -4.12
N THR A 88 -4.13 -0.27 -2.94
CA THR A 88 -3.61 0.87 -2.19
C THR A 88 -2.55 1.61 -2.98
N SER A 89 -1.52 0.90 -3.47
CA SER A 89 -0.39 1.53 -4.16
C SER A 89 -0.79 2.11 -5.51
N HIS A 90 -1.67 1.44 -6.27
CA HIS A 90 -2.17 1.96 -7.54
C HIS A 90 -2.99 3.25 -7.34
N LEU A 91 -3.95 3.24 -6.40
CA LEU A 91 -4.76 4.42 -6.10
C LEU A 91 -3.88 5.59 -5.63
N ALA A 92 -2.92 5.31 -4.73
CA ALA A 92 -1.99 6.30 -4.20
C ALA A 92 -1.13 6.93 -5.30
N LEU A 93 -0.44 6.12 -6.07
CA LEU A 93 0.54 6.60 -7.05
C LEU A 93 -0.13 7.19 -8.29
N LYS A 94 -1.14 6.49 -8.86
CA LYS A 94 -1.75 6.90 -10.12
C LYS A 94 -2.78 8.00 -9.93
N HIS A 95 -3.72 7.82 -8.99
CA HIS A 95 -4.84 8.74 -8.81
C HIS A 95 -4.48 9.93 -7.89
N CYS A 96 -4.00 9.65 -6.67
CA CYS A 96 -3.75 10.71 -5.69
C CYS A 96 -2.49 11.53 -6.02
N ALA A 97 -1.36 10.87 -6.26
CA ALA A 97 -0.13 11.58 -6.60
C ALA A 97 -0.08 12.04 -8.06
N GLY A 98 -0.72 11.31 -8.97
CA GLY A 98 -0.57 11.55 -10.40
C GLY A 98 0.88 11.32 -10.86
N LEU A 99 1.51 10.23 -10.36
CA LEU A 99 2.90 9.87 -10.66
C LEU A 99 3.12 9.81 -12.17
N LYS A 100 4.18 10.46 -12.63
CA LYS A 100 4.52 10.58 -14.05
C LYS A 100 5.85 9.87 -14.35
N LYS A 101 6.06 9.53 -15.61
CA LYS A 101 7.36 9.09 -16.12
C LYS A 101 8.44 10.11 -15.76
N ASN A 102 9.61 9.63 -15.35
CA ASN A 102 10.76 10.41 -14.91
C ASN A 102 10.59 11.18 -13.59
N ASN A 103 9.46 11.02 -12.86
CA ASN A 103 9.41 11.47 -11.48
C ASN A 103 10.36 10.65 -10.61
N THR A 104 10.85 11.24 -9.53
CA THR A 104 11.58 10.54 -8.47
C THR A 104 10.58 10.13 -7.39
N LEU A 105 10.38 8.81 -7.23
CA LEU A 105 9.52 8.22 -6.21
C LEU A 105 10.38 7.69 -5.06
N LEU A 106 10.22 8.26 -3.87
CA LEU A 106 10.81 7.71 -2.63
C LEU A 106 9.79 6.81 -1.94
N VAL A 107 10.12 5.53 -1.76
CA VAL A 107 9.29 4.56 -1.04
C VAL A 107 9.91 4.26 0.31
N LEU A 108 9.26 4.66 1.39
CA LEU A 108 9.65 4.30 2.75
C LEU A 108 9.12 2.90 3.09
N GLY A 109 9.90 2.12 3.84
CA GLY A 109 9.53 0.74 4.16
C GLY A 109 9.35 -0.14 2.91
N ALA A 110 10.20 0.06 1.92
CA ALA A 110 10.10 -0.48 0.57
C ALA A 110 10.02 -2.02 0.49
N ALA A 111 10.50 -2.75 1.49
CA ALA A 111 10.42 -4.22 1.57
C ALA A 111 9.14 -4.74 2.27
N GLY A 112 8.25 -3.87 2.71
CA GLY A 112 6.94 -4.26 3.25
C GLY A 112 5.92 -4.53 2.14
N GLY A 113 4.78 -5.18 2.45
CA GLY A 113 3.78 -5.55 1.44
C GLY A 113 3.35 -4.41 0.52
N VAL A 114 2.88 -3.29 1.08
CA VAL A 114 2.51 -2.11 0.28
C VAL A 114 3.73 -1.35 -0.28
N GLY A 115 4.90 -1.48 0.36
CA GLY A 115 6.14 -0.88 -0.13
C GLY A 115 6.62 -1.55 -1.42
N LEU A 116 6.65 -2.88 -1.46
CA LEU A 116 7.06 -3.64 -2.66
C LEU A 116 6.14 -3.35 -3.84
N THR A 117 4.82 -3.31 -3.63
CA THR A 117 3.88 -2.97 -4.70
C THR A 117 4.04 -1.53 -5.17
N ALA A 118 4.43 -0.60 -4.29
CA ALA A 118 4.75 0.77 -4.69
C ALA A 118 6.05 0.86 -5.49
N VAL A 119 7.07 0.06 -5.17
CA VAL A 119 8.31 -0.06 -5.95
C VAL A 119 8.00 -0.56 -7.36
N GLU A 120 7.32 -1.68 -7.46
CA GLU A 120 6.98 -2.31 -8.75
C GLU A 120 6.11 -1.39 -9.63
N LEU A 121 5.02 -0.83 -9.07
CA LEU A 121 4.16 0.10 -9.79
C LEU A 121 4.88 1.40 -10.16
N GLY A 122 5.76 1.90 -9.30
CA GLY A 122 6.61 3.05 -9.60
C GLY A 122 7.46 2.82 -10.85
N LYS A 123 8.11 1.65 -10.93
CA LYS A 123 8.86 1.23 -12.12
C LYS A 123 7.95 1.09 -13.35
N TYR A 124 6.82 0.43 -13.20
CA TYR A 124 5.84 0.25 -14.27
C TYR A 124 5.36 1.60 -14.84
N PHE A 125 5.18 2.62 -14.00
CA PHE A 125 4.82 3.98 -14.44
C PHE A 125 6.00 4.80 -14.96
N GLY A 126 7.21 4.25 -14.96
CA GLY A 126 8.42 4.87 -15.50
C GLY A 126 9.07 5.90 -14.58
N ALA A 127 8.83 5.83 -13.29
CA ALA A 127 9.51 6.64 -12.30
C ALA A 127 10.92 6.11 -11.98
N GLN A 128 11.81 6.97 -11.51
CA GLN A 128 13.01 6.58 -10.80
C GLN A 128 12.62 6.22 -9.37
N VAL A 129 12.83 4.98 -8.95
CA VAL A 129 12.39 4.49 -7.65
C VAL A 129 13.55 4.39 -6.66
N LEU A 130 13.45 5.16 -5.57
CA LEU A 130 14.35 5.13 -4.44
C LEU A 130 13.69 4.33 -3.31
N ALA A 131 14.27 3.19 -2.95
CA ALA A 131 13.75 2.28 -1.94
C ALA A 131 14.49 2.47 -0.62
N ALA A 132 13.79 2.92 0.42
CA ALA A 132 14.33 3.05 1.78
C ALA A 132 13.84 1.90 2.66
N ALA A 133 14.77 1.11 3.21
CA ALA A 133 14.50 0.00 4.12
C ALA A 133 15.65 -0.22 5.09
N ARG A 134 15.45 -1.06 6.11
CA ARG A 134 16.47 -1.38 7.11
C ARG A 134 17.21 -2.65 6.75
N GLY A 135 18.51 -2.53 6.47
CA GLY A 135 19.43 -3.63 6.24
C GLY A 135 19.42 -4.20 4.84
N GLU A 136 20.55 -4.79 4.47
CA GLU A 136 20.87 -5.25 3.11
C GLU A 136 19.84 -6.27 2.55
N GLU A 137 19.41 -7.20 3.39
CA GLU A 137 18.48 -8.27 2.99
C GLU A 137 17.15 -7.70 2.44
N LYS A 138 16.58 -6.70 3.13
CA LYS A 138 15.37 -6.02 2.71
C LYS A 138 15.56 -5.15 1.49
N LEU A 139 16.71 -4.51 1.39
CA LEU A 139 17.05 -3.70 0.23
C LEU A 139 17.23 -4.55 -1.03
N LYS A 140 17.82 -5.73 -0.90
CA LYS A 140 17.94 -6.69 -2.00
C LYS A 140 16.58 -7.11 -2.53
N ILE A 141 15.61 -7.40 -1.65
CA ILE A 141 14.23 -7.69 -2.07
C ILE A 141 13.65 -6.51 -2.85
N ALA A 142 13.77 -5.28 -2.35
CA ALA A 142 13.27 -4.11 -3.06
C ALA A 142 13.95 -3.92 -4.43
N GLN A 143 15.23 -4.25 -4.55
CA GLN A 143 15.97 -4.23 -5.82
C GLN A 143 15.42 -5.24 -6.83
N GLU A 144 15.11 -6.46 -6.38
CA GLU A 144 14.49 -7.49 -7.22
C GLU A 144 13.13 -7.06 -7.77
N PHE A 145 12.39 -6.21 -7.03
CA PHE A 145 11.14 -5.60 -7.46
C PHE A 145 11.32 -4.34 -8.31
N GLY A 146 12.55 -3.94 -8.60
CA GLY A 146 12.87 -2.90 -9.58
C GLY A 146 13.26 -1.54 -9.00
N ALA A 147 13.66 -1.45 -7.73
CA ALA A 147 14.21 -0.23 -7.17
C ALA A 147 15.52 0.15 -7.88
N ASP A 148 15.67 1.43 -8.23
CA ASP A 148 16.87 1.95 -8.91
C ASP A 148 17.97 2.35 -7.92
N VAL A 149 17.57 2.83 -6.75
CA VAL A 149 18.48 3.29 -5.68
C VAL A 149 18.02 2.69 -4.36
N LEU A 150 18.98 2.17 -3.61
CA LEU A 150 18.75 1.56 -2.30
C LEU A 150 19.29 2.48 -1.21
N ILE A 151 18.50 2.70 -0.16
CA ILE A 151 18.84 3.55 0.98
C ILE A 151 18.67 2.72 2.26
N ASP A 152 19.76 2.39 2.92
CA ASP A 152 19.72 1.71 4.23
C ASP A 152 19.45 2.76 5.32
N THR A 153 18.24 2.75 5.87
CA THR A 153 17.86 3.69 6.93
C THR A 153 18.59 3.48 8.26
N ASN A 154 19.43 2.44 8.39
CA ASN A 154 20.31 2.27 9.55
C ASN A 154 21.64 3.03 9.41
N THR A 155 22.15 3.19 8.18
CA THR A 155 23.51 3.68 7.93
C THR A 155 23.55 4.94 7.08
N ASP A 156 22.58 5.13 6.18
CA ASP A 156 22.57 6.21 5.22
C ASP A 156 21.81 7.44 5.75
N ASN A 157 22.28 8.63 5.38
CA ASN A 157 21.51 9.85 5.56
C ASN A 157 20.50 9.96 4.41
N LEU A 158 19.26 9.57 4.66
CA LEU A 158 18.18 9.59 3.66
C LEU A 158 18.06 10.95 2.97
N VAL A 159 18.15 12.03 3.72
CA VAL A 159 18.00 13.39 3.17
C VAL A 159 19.12 13.73 2.20
N GLU A 160 20.35 13.40 2.53
CA GLU A 160 21.53 13.67 1.68
C GLU A 160 21.47 12.82 0.41
N VAL A 161 21.19 11.52 0.52
CA VAL A 161 21.08 10.63 -0.65
C VAL A 161 19.99 11.11 -1.60
N VAL A 162 18.78 11.37 -1.11
CA VAL A 162 17.67 11.80 -1.96
C VAL A 162 17.94 13.18 -2.60
N LYS A 163 18.53 14.12 -1.86
CA LYS A 163 18.87 15.43 -2.39
C LYS A 163 20.00 15.39 -3.43
N SER A 164 20.98 14.51 -3.29
CA SER A 164 22.04 14.34 -4.29
C SER A 164 21.51 13.89 -5.66
N LEU A 165 20.34 13.24 -5.65
CA LEU A 165 19.59 12.82 -6.85
C LEU A 165 18.56 13.86 -7.33
N GLY A 166 18.58 15.07 -6.76
CA GLY A 166 17.68 16.16 -7.12
C GLY A 166 16.40 16.26 -6.29
N GLY A 167 16.20 15.39 -5.29
CA GLY A 167 15.03 15.38 -4.41
C GLY A 167 13.87 14.48 -4.92
N ALA A 168 12.90 14.24 -4.06
CA ALA A 168 11.73 13.42 -4.39
C ALA A 168 10.56 14.26 -4.93
N ASP A 169 9.91 13.81 -6.01
CA ASP A 169 8.65 14.36 -6.52
C ASP A 169 7.45 13.77 -5.77
N VAL A 170 7.55 12.48 -5.44
CA VAL A 170 6.51 11.75 -4.70
C VAL A 170 7.17 10.92 -3.60
N VAL A 171 6.59 10.97 -2.40
CA VAL A 171 6.94 10.10 -1.28
C VAL A 171 5.77 9.16 -0.99
N TYR A 172 6.05 7.86 -0.89
CA TYR A 172 5.09 6.84 -0.47
C TYR A 172 5.45 6.38 0.95
N ASP A 173 4.64 6.75 1.93
CA ASP A 173 4.96 6.56 3.34
C ASP A 173 3.96 5.67 4.10
N PRO A 174 4.26 4.38 4.30
CA PRO A 174 3.54 3.50 5.20
C PRO A 174 4.14 3.47 6.63
N ILE A 175 5.17 4.26 6.94
CA ILE A 175 5.98 4.17 8.16
C ILE A 175 5.62 5.26 9.16
N GLY A 176 5.57 6.51 8.74
CA GLY A 176 5.41 7.67 9.63
C GLY A 176 6.67 7.99 10.43
N GLY A 177 6.47 8.63 11.59
CA GLY A 177 7.54 8.94 12.55
C GLY A 177 8.63 9.87 12.00
N GLU A 178 9.89 9.61 12.38
CA GLU A 178 11.02 10.46 11.98
C GLU A 178 11.33 10.34 10.49
N LEU A 179 11.18 9.14 9.89
CA LEU A 179 11.40 8.96 8.45
C LEU A 179 10.48 9.83 7.59
N PHE A 180 9.23 10.06 8.03
CA PHE A 180 8.33 11.01 7.36
C PHE A 180 8.93 12.42 7.34
N LYS A 181 9.48 12.88 8.46
CA LYS A 181 10.08 14.23 8.57
C LYS A 181 11.35 14.35 7.71
N GLU A 182 12.16 13.30 7.65
CA GLU A 182 13.33 13.24 6.78
C GLU A 182 12.92 13.29 5.31
N ALA A 183 11.96 12.48 4.90
CA ALA A 183 11.44 12.45 3.55
C ALA A 183 10.86 13.82 3.13
N MET A 184 10.13 14.50 4.02
CA MET A 184 9.62 15.86 3.77
C MET A 184 10.75 16.85 3.52
N ARG A 185 11.87 16.78 4.27
CA ARG A 185 13.06 17.62 4.04
C ARG A 185 13.73 17.33 2.69
N ALA A 186 13.63 16.09 2.20
CA ALA A 186 14.22 15.63 0.96
C ALA A 186 13.36 15.89 -0.30
N CYS A 187 12.12 16.35 -0.13
CA CYS A 187 11.20 16.67 -1.23
C CYS A 187 11.67 17.85 -2.07
N LYS A 188 11.38 17.79 -3.37
CA LYS A 188 11.38 18.96 -4.27
C LYS A 188 10.25 19.94 -3.92
N PRO A 189 10.27 21.18 -4.42
CA PRO A 189 9.08 22.01 -4.45
C PRO A 189 7.91 21.29 -5.17
N GLU A 190 6.68 21.51 -4.69
CA GLU A 190 5.44 20.93 -5.22
C GLU A 190 5.32 19.40 -5.09
N ALA A 191 6.22 18.76 -4.35
CA ALA A 191 6.18 17.33 -4.13
C ALA A 191 4.93 16.91 -3.35
N LYS A 192 4.52 15.65 -3.58
CA LYS A 192 3.38 15.02 -2.91
C LYS A 192 3.86 13.93 -1.96
N ILE A 193 3.39 13.96 -0.72
CA ILE A 193 3.67 12.94 0.29
C ILE A 193 2.39 12.17 0.55
N LEU A 194 2.40 10.88 0.25
CA LEU A 194 1.28 9.97 0.42
C LEU A 194 1.38 9.28 1.78
N THR A 195 0.48 9.60 2.68
CA THR A 195 0.38 8.94 3.99
C THR A 195 -0.47 7.67 3.85
N ILE A 196 0.19 6.52 3.91
CA ILE A 196 -0.42 5.20 3.71
C ILE A 196 -0.65 4.50 5.06
N GLY A 197 0.23 4.74 6.03
CA GLY A 197 0.14 4.12 7.34
C GLY A 197 1.19 4.63 8.31
N PHE A 198 1.19 4.05 9.50
CA PHE A 198 2.06 4.44 10.61
C PHE A 198 2.69 3.19 11.26
N ALA A 199 3.40 2.39 10.46
CA ALA A 199 3.99 1.15 10.93
C ALA A 199 5.07 1.34 12.02
N SER A 200 5.63 2.54 12.16
CA SER A 200 6.49 2.91 13.29
C SER A 200 5.75 3.00 14.63
N GLY A 201 4.42 3.16 14.60
CA GLY A 201 3.58 3.49 15.77
C GLY A 201 3.56 4.98 16.11
N ASP A 202 4.34 5.82 15.43
CA ASP A 202 4.40 7.27 15.64
C ASP A 202 3.72 8.02 14.48
N ILE A 203 2.66 8.77 14.82
CA ILE A 203 1.91 9.59 13.88
C ILE A 203 2.56 10.97 13.79
N PRO A 204 3.14 11.35 12.64
CA PRO A 204 3.87 12.60 12.53
C PRO A 204 2.94 13.82 12.57
N SER A 205 3.32 14.83 13.34
CA SER A 205 2.72 16.16 13.27
C SER A 205 3.45 17.00 12.22
N ILE A 206 2.67 17.73 11.40
CA ILE A 206 3.19 18.54 10.31
C ILE A 206 2.98 20.01 10.62
N ALA A 207 4.07 20.74 10.74
CA ALA A 207 3.99 22.19 10.87
C ALA A 207 3.68 22.81 9.49
N ALA A 208 2.59 23.56 9.39
CA ALA A 208 2.06 24.08 8.13
C ALA A 208 3.06 24.97 7.35
N ASN A 209 3.97 25.64 8.07
CA ASN A 209 5.02 26.44 7.44
C ASN A 209 5.98 25.61 6.58
N HIS A 210 6.20 24.33 6.90
CA HIS A 210 7.01 23.44 6.06
C HIS A 210 6.32 23.13 4.73
N LEU A 211 4.99 23.03 4.72
CA LEU A 211 4.23 22.85 3.48
C LEU A 211 4.30 24.10 2.61
N LEU A 212 4.11 25.27 3.25
CA LEU A 212 4.08 26.56 2.56
C LEU A 212 5.40 26.87 1.84
N VAL A 213 6.55 26.64 2.47
CA VAL A 213 7.87 27.03 1.91
C VAL A 213 8.20 26.34 0.60
N LYS A 214 7.72 25.10 0.41
CA LYS A 214 7.98 24.31 -0.80
C LYS A 214 6.72 23.97 -1.61
N ASN A 215 5.56 24.51 -1.24
CA ASN A 215 4.26 24.15 -1.84
C ASN A 215 4.00 22.63 -1.78
N LEU A 216 4.35 21.98 -0.67
CA LEU A 216 4.14 20.53 -0.52
C LEU A 216 2.68 20.19 -0.31
N SER A 217 2.27 19.03 -0.81
CA SER A 217 0.98 18.42 -0.52
C SER A 217 1.16 17.14 0.31
N VAL A 218 0.46 17.03 1.43
CA VAL A 218 0.35 15.76 2.18
C VAL A 218 -1.04 15.20 1.99
N ILE A 219 -1.12 13.98 1.49
CA ILE A 219 -2.35 13.32 1.05
C ILE A 219 -2.53 12.04 1.84
N GLY A 220 -3.58 11.97 2.65
CA GLY A 220 -3.97 10.75 3.35
C GLY A 220 -4.72 9.80 2.42
N LEU A 221 -4.48 8.50 2.55
CA LEU A 221 -5.15 7.47 1.80
C LEU A 221 -5.64 6.34 2.70
N ASN A 222 -6.94 6.09 2.66
CA ASN A 222 -7.57 4.86 3.15
C ASN A 222 -8.27 4.18 1.97
N TRP A 223 -7.63 3.17 1.38
CA TRP A 223 -8.14 2.46 0.20
C TRP A 223 -9.50 1.79 0.48
N GLY A 224 -9.64 1.07 1.58
CA GLY A 224 -10.90 0.45 1.97
C GLY A 224 -12.03 1.45 2.21
N GLY A 225 -11.71 2.61 2.78
CA GLY A 225 -12.63 3.74 2.91
C GLY A 225 -13.00 4.34 1.57
N TYR A 226 -12.03 4.49 0.66
CA TYR A 226 -12.26 5.01 -0.69
C TYR A 226 -13.30 4.19 -1.46
N LEU A 227 -13.27 2.85 -1.36
CA LEU A 227 -14.25 1.98 -1.99
C LEU A 227 -15.67 2.16 -1.46
N LYS A 228 -15.83 2.66 -0.22
CA LYS A 228 -17.16 2.90 0.38
C LYS A 228 -17.84 4.13 -0.20
N PHE A 229 -17.10 5.21 -0.50
CA PHE A 229 -17.66 6.45 -1.03
C PHE A 229 -17.47 6.64 -2.53
N ASN A 230 -16.76 5.73 -3.19
CA ASN A 230 -16.58 5.71 -4.64
C ASN A 230 -16.69 4.26 -5.18
N PRO A 231 -17.90 3.66 -5.08
CA PRO A 231 -18.12 2.24 -5.37
C PRO A 231 -18.38 1.99 -6.86
N THR A 232 -17.44 2.26 -7.76
CA THR A 232 -17.57 1.94 -9.20
C THR A 232 -16.71 0.77 -9.62
#